data_41fcfc49d69500e05a86b33173a3e6ba
#
_entry.id   41fcfc49d69500e05a86b33173a3e6ba
#
_cell.length_a   1.000
_cell.length_b   1.000
_cell.length_c   1.000
_cell.angle_alpha   90.00
_cell.angle_beta   90.00
_cell.angle_gamma   90.00
#
_symmetry.space_group_name_H-M   'P 1'
#
loop_
_entity.id
_entity.type
_entity.pdbx_description
1 polymer ?
#
loop_
_entity_poly.entity_id
_entity_poly.type
_entity_poly.pdbx_seq_one_letter_code
_entity_poly.pdbx_strand_id
1 'polypeptide(L)'
;MTVDAVLIYAQRGHGRRSGVYSDYTFALWSEGDSAQTRELVPFAKAYSGLSDAEMREVDSIIRKTTVDTFGPVRSVTPTQVFELAFEGIALSKRHRSGVAVRFPRMLRWRRDKPVAEADTLASLRAFFLPR
;
A
#
# COMPACT_ATOMS: atom_id res chain seq x y z
N MET A 1 -11.41 -4.19 9.55
CA MET A 1 -9.95 -4.18 9.83
C MET A 1 -9.30 -3.14 8.95
N THR A 2 -8.51 -2.27 9.53
CA THR A 2 -7.81 -1.22 8.80
C THR A 2 -6.35 -1.13 9.24
N VAL A 3 -5.49 -0.69 8.32
CA VAL A 3 -4.09 -0.36 8.60
C VAL A 3 -3.70 0.86 7.77
N ASP A 4 -2.73 1.64 8.26
CA ASP A 4 -2.13 2.74 7.52
C ASP A 4 -0.87 2.23 6.82
N ALA A 5 -0.89 2.24 5.50
CA ALA A 5 0.13 1.62 4.67
C ALA A 5 0.72 2.62 3.68
N VAL A 6 1.90 2.31 3.18
CA VAL A 6 2.68 3.19 2.29
C VAL A 6 2.55 2.72 0.85
N LEU A 7 2.22 3.65 -0.05
CA LEU A 7 2.18 3.36 -1.49
C LEU A 7 3.61 3.19 -2.03
N ILE A 8 3.88 2.05 -2.66
CA ILE A 8 5.20 1.75 -3.23
C ILE A 8 5.18 1.46 -4.73
N TYR A 9 4.08 0.90 -5.26
CA TYR A 9 3.94 0.64 -6.70
C TYR A 9 2.56 1.04 -7.18
N ALA A 10 2.50 1.48 -8.44
CA ALA A 10 1.24 1.71 -9.15
C ALA A 10 1.31 1.05 -10.51
N GLN A 11 0.23 0.44 -10.95
CA GLN A 11 0.16 -0.24 -12.23
C GLN A 11 -0.96 0.35 -13.07
N ARG A 12 -0.68 0.59 -14.36
CA ARG A 12 -1.68 1.08 -15.30
C ARG A 12 -2.73 0.03 -15.58
N GLY A 13 -3.96 0.49 -15.80
CA GLY A 13 -5.04 -0.38 -16.23
C GLY A 13 -4.85 -0.86 -17.67
N HIS A 14 -5.74 -1.74 -18.10
CA HIS A 14 -5.72 -2.34 -19.44
C HIS A 14 -6.80 -1.71 -20.32
N GLY A 15 -6.60 -1.77 -21.64
CA GLY A 15 -7.58 -1.30 -22.61
C GLY A 15 -7.88 0.18 -22.44
N ARG A 16 -9.15 0.51 -22.19
CA ARG A 16 -9.59 1.90 -22.01
C ARG A 16 -8.94 2.59 -20.81
N ARG A 17 -8.44 1.81 -19.86
CA ARG A 17 -7.82 2.33 -18.64
C ARG A 17 -6.30 2.38 -18.72
N SER A 18 -5.73 2.16 -19.91
CA SER A 18 -4.27 2.13 -20.06
C SER A 18 -3.59 3.46 -19.75
N GLY A 19 -4.35 4.57 -19.75
CA GLY A 19 -3.82 5.90 -19.41
C GLY A 19 -3.92 6.28 -17.95
N VAL A 20 -4.53 5.43 -17.10
CA VAL A 20 -4.72 5.71 -15.67
C VAL A 20 -4.22 4.54 -14.84
N TYR A 21 -3.84 4.83 -13.61
CA TYR A 21 -3.44 3.78 -12.66
C TYR A 21 -4.69 3.16 -12.05
N SER A 22 -4.70 1.85 -11.90
CA SER A 22 -5.85 1.12 -11.36
C SER A 22 -5.47 0.17 -10.23
N ASP A 23 -4.24 -0.31 -10.21
CA ASP A 23 -3.75 -1.23 -9.18
C ASP A 23 -2.64 -0.56 -8.39
N TYR A 24 -2.79 -0.55 -7.08
CA TYR A 24 -1.85 0.10 -6.17
C TYR A 24 -1.32 -0.92 -5.18
N THR A 25 0.00 -0.99 -5.04
CA THR A 25 0.65 -1.91 -4.10
C THR A 25 1.14 -1.12 -2.89
N PHE A 26 0.82 -1.65 -1.71
CA PHE A 26 1.11 -1.02 -0.44
C PHE A 26 2.04 -1.87 0.41
N ALA A 27 2.81 -1.21 1.25
CA ALA A 27 3.77 -1.83 2.13
C ALA A 27 3.55 -1.41 3.58
N LEU A 28 3.99 -2.26 4.48
CA LEU A 28 4.07 -1.97 5.91
C LEU A 28 5.52 -2.12 6.35
N TRP A 29 5.86 -1.47 7.46
CA TRP A 29 7.21 -1.57 8.00
C TRP A 29 7.47 -2.95 8.60
N SER A 30 8.65 -3.49 8.30
CA SER A 30 9.13 -4.70 8.98
C SER A 30 9.51 -4.35 10.43
N GLU A 31 9.65 -5.40 11.23
CA GLU A 31 10.13 -5.27 12.60
C GLU A 31 11.66 -5.36 12.60
N GLY A 32 12.32 -4.21 12.58
CA GLY A 32 13.76 -4.15 12.73
C GLY A 32 14.13 -3.91 14.18
N ASP A 33 15.40 -4.10 14.51
CA ASP A 33 15.92 -3.82 15.84
C ASP A 33 15.96 -2.32 16.14
N SER A 34 15.93 -1.51 15.09
CA SER A 34 15.93 -0.05 15.20
C SER A 34 15.23 0.55 13.97
N ALA A 35 14.99 1.87 14.00
CA ALA A 35 14.40 2.58 12.87
C ALA A 35 15.25 2.45 11.60
N GLN A 36 16.55 2.28 11.73
CA GLN A 36 17.47 2.17 10.61
C GLN A 36 17.45 0.78 9.96
N THR A 37 17.03 -0.24 10.68
CA THR A 37 16.99 -1.62 10.18
C THR A 37 15.63 -2.02 9.64
N ARG A 38 14.61 -1.17 9.82
CA ARG A 38 13.27 -1.43 9.24
C ARG A 38 13.31 -1.26 7.74
N GLU A 39 12.46 -2.02 7.07
CA GLU A 39 12.23 -1.84 5.63
C GLU A 39 10.74 -1.95 5.33
N LEU A 40 10.34 -1.37 4.21
CA LEU A 40 8.97 -1.47 3.72
C LEU A 40 8.81 -2.81 3.00
N VAL A 41 7.83 -3.59 3.44
CA VAL A 41 7.54 -4.92 2.89
C VAL A 41 6.18 -4.89 2.21
N PRO A 42 6.09 -5.20 0.90
CA PRO A 42 4.80 -5.26 0.22
C PRO A 42 3.88 -6.29 0.88
N PHE A 43 2.61 -5.95 1.06
CA PHE A 43 1.67 -6.89 1.65
C PHE A 43 0.34 -6.99 0.92
N ALA A 44 -0.05 -5.99 0.12
CA ALA A 44 -1.34 -6.01 -0.54
C ALA A 44 -1.39 -5.10 -1.75
N LYS A 45 -2.18 -5.51 -2.74
CA LYS A 45 -2.65 -4.64 -3.82
C LYS A 45 -4.09 -4.26 -3.50
N ALA A 46 -4.42 -2.99 -3.62
CA ALA A 46 -5.74 -2.49 -3.26
C ALA A 46 -6.35 -1.67 -4.37
N TYR A 47 -7.68 -1.69 -4.42
CA TYR A 47 -8.45 -0.82 -5.30
C TYR A 47 -8.73 0.50 -4.60
N SER A 48 -9.03 1.53 -5.40
CA SER A 48 -9.33 2.83 -4.83
C SER A 48 -10.77 2.93 -4.35
N GLY A 49 -10.94 3.47 -3.14
CA GLY A 49 -12.23 3.93 -2.62
C GLY A 49 -12.24 5.45 -2.45
N LEU A 50 -11.26 6.14 -3.03
CA LEU A 50 -11.13 7.59 -2.97
C LEU A 50 -11.98 8.27 -4.03
N SER A 51 -12.24 9.56 -3.87
CA SER A 51 -12.93 10.35 -4.87
C SER A 51 -12.08 10.51 -6.14
N ASP A 52 -12.73 10.82 -7.27
CA ASP A 52 -12.02 11.06 -8.52
C ASP A 52 -11.03 12.23 -8.40
N ALA A 53 -11.38 13.27 -7.65
CA ALA A 53 -10.49 14.40 -7.43
C ALA A 53 -9.23 13.96 -6.68
N GLU A 54 -9.38 13.17 -5.63
CA GLU A 54 -8.23 12.63 -4.89
C GLU A 54 -7.38 11.72 -5.77
N MET A 55 -8.01 10.88 -6.57
CA MET A 55 -7.26 9.98 -7.46
C MET A 55 -6.46 10.73 -8.51
N ARG A 56 -6.95 11.86 -9.01
CA ARG A 56 -6.17 12.72 -9.91
C ARG A 56 -4.93 13.28 -9.22
N GLU A 57 -5.05 13.66 -7.96
CA GLU A 57 -3.90 14.12 -7.18
C GLU A 57 -2.89 13.01 -6.93
N VAL A 58 -3.38 11.80 -6.60
CA VAL A 58 -2.52 10.63 -6.42
C VAL A 58 -1.78 10.31 -7.71
N ASP A 59 -2.46 10.31 -8.86
CA ASP A 59 -1.83 10.07 -10.16
C ASP A 59 -0.73 11.09 -10.45
N SER A 60 -0.96 12.35 -10.13
CA SER A 60 0.04 13.41 -10.30
C SER A 60 1.29 13.12 -9.44
N ILE A 61 1.09 12.70 -8.19
CA ILE A 61 2.19 12.36 -7.30
C ILE A 61 2.95 11.14 -7.82
N ILE A 62 2.25 10.12 -8.30
CA ILE A 62 2.87 8.93 -8.88
C ILE A 62 3.80 9.33 -10.02
N ARG A 63 3.34 10.18 -10.94
CA ARG A 63 4.15 10.64 -12.08
C ARG A 63 5.39 11.41 -11.63
N LYS A 64 5.27 12.21 -10.58
CA LYS A 64 6.39 13.02 -10.06
C LYS A 64 7.38 12.21 -9.24
N THR A 65 6.95 11.10 -8.65
CA THR A 65 7.76 10.32 -7.72
C THR A 65 8.20 8.98 -8.29
N THR A 66 7.88 8.66 -9.54
CA THR A 66 8.33 7.43 -10.20
C THR A 66 9.85 7.43 -10.28
N VAL A 67 10.47 6.40 -9.72
CA VAL A 67 11.91 6.21 -9.73
C VAL A 67 12.33 5.08 -10.66
N ASP A 68 11.41 4.18 -11.00
CA ASP A 68 11.68 3.05 -11.88
C ASP A 68 10.40 2.59 -12.57
N THR A 69 10.57 1.89 -13.69
CA THR A 69 9.46 1.43 -14.51
C THR A 69 9.70 -0.01 -14.95
N PHE A 70 8.72 -0.89 -14.70
CA PHE A 70 8.77 -2.29 -15.07
C PHE A 70 7.52 -2.61 -15.89
N GLY A 71 7.59 -2.41 -17.22
CA GLY A 71 6.39 -2.56 -18.06
C GLY A 71 5.30 -1.57 -17.61
N PRO A 72 4.10 -2.06 -17.27
CA PRO A 72 3.02 -1.18 -16.80
C PRO A 72 3.17 -0.73 -15.35
N VAL A 73 4.15 -1.26 -14.60
CA VAL A 73 4.34 -1.00 -13.19
C VAL A 73 5.30 0.16 -12.98
N ARG A 74 4.92 1.10 -12.11
CA ARG A 74 5.74 2.22 -11.69
C ARG A 74 6.14 2.04 -10.24
N SER A 75 7.44 2.06 -9.95
CA SER A 75 7.97 2.11 -8.60
C SER A 75 8.10 3.57 -8.19
N VAL A 76 7.53 3.94 -7.05
CA VAL A 76 7.51 5.33 -6.60
C VAL A 76 8.32 5.51 -5.33
N THR A 77 8.86 6.71 -5.14
CA THR A 77 9.46 7.08 -3.86
C THR A 77 8.37 7.01 -2.79
N PRO A 78 8.57 6.26 -1.68
CA PRO A 78 7.52 6.07 -0.67
C PRO A 78 7.32 7.33 0.15
N THR A 79 6.32 8.12 -0.23
CA THR A 79 6.03 9.42 0.40
C THR A 79 4.59 9.54 0.89
N GLN A 80 3.69 8.62 0.49
CA GLN A 80 2.26 8.77 0.76
C GLN A 80 1.71 7.60 1.58
N VAL A 81 0.90 7.93 2.57
CA VAL A 81 0.25 6.96 3.47
C VAL A 81 -1.25 6.96 3.22
N PHE A 82 -1.83 5.75 3.17
CA PHE A 82 -3.26 5.55 2.98
C PHE A 82 -3.78 4.58 4.01
N GLU A 83 -4.99 4.83 4.51
CA GLU A 83 -5.69 3.85 5.32
C GLU A 83 -6.33 2.84 4.38
N LEU A 84 -5.99 1.57 4.57
CA LEU A 84 -6.57 0.46 3.83
C LEU A 84 -7.54 -0.29 4.71
N ALA A 85 -8.70 -0.64 4.14
CA ALA A 85 -9.66 -1.53 4.78
C ALA A 85 -9.61 -2.89 4.11
N PHE A 86 -9.81 -3.96 4.88
CA PHE A 86 -9.89 -5.32 4.35
C PHE A 86 -10.85 -6.13 5.20
N GLU A 87 -11.39 -7.21 4.61
CA GLU A 87 -12.45 -8.01 5.25
C GLU A 87 -11.94 -9.26 5.92
N GLY A 88 -10.74 -9.70 5.58
CA GLY A 88 -10.17 -10.89 6.17
C GLY A 88 -8.66 -10.90 6.04
N ILE A 89 -8.02 -11.72 6.86
CA ILE A 89 -6.58 -11.89 6.87
C ILE A 89 -6.27 -13.36 7.14
N ALA A 90 -5.26 -13.88 6.43
CA ALA A 90 -4.80 -15.25 6.60
C ALA A 90 -3.28 -15.30 6.54
N LEU A 91 -2.68 -16.27 7.20
CA LEU A 91 -1.25 -16.54 7.06
C LEU A 91 -0.98 -17.04 5.63
N SER A 92 0.13 -16.62 5.07
CA SER A 92 0.50 -16.97 3.69
C SER A 92 1.98 -17.23 3.60
N LYS A 93 2.34 -18.40 3.07
CA LYS A 93 3.74 -18.74 2.77
C LYS A 93 4.19 -18.15 1.43
N ARG A 94 3.25 -17.70 0.60
CA ARG A 94 3.54 -17.16 -0.73
C ARG A 94 3.94 -15.69 -0.71
N HIS A 95 3.56 -14.96 0.33
CA HIS A 95 3.82 -13.53 0.45
C HIS A 95 5.02 -13.27 1.35
N ARG A 96 5.87 -12.35 0.94
CA ARG A 96 7.02 -11.94 1.74
C ARG A 96 6.60 -11.42 3.12
N SER A 97 5.42 -10.79 3.18
CA SER A 97 4.86 -10.29 4.43
C SER A 97 4.42 -11.39 5.40
N GLY A 98 4.23 -12.62 4.90
CA GLY A 98 3.71 -13.73 5.69
C GLY A 98 2.20 -13.75 5.82
N VAL A 99 1.49 -12.79 5.21
CA VAL A 99 0.03 -12.67 5.30
C VAL A 99 -0.59 -12.37 3.95
N ALA A 100 -1.86 -12.75 3.80
CA ALA A 100 -2.70 -12.36 2.67
C ALA A 100 -3.94 -11.71 3.23
N VAL A 101 -4.31 -10.53 2.69
CA VAL A 101 -5.53 -9.83 3.07
C VAL A 101 -6.59 -10.01 2.00
N ARG A 102 -7.86 -10.01 2.41
CA ARG A 102 -8.99 -10.26 1.52
C ARG A 102 -9.77 -8.97 1.29
N PHE A 103 -10.01 -8.67 0.01
CA PHE A 103 -10.74 -7.48 -0.44
C PHE A 103 -10.16 -6.17 0.09
N PRO A 104 -8.85 -5.93 -0.09
CA PRO A 104 -8.26 -4.68 0.37
C PRO A 104 -8.69 -3.52 -0.53
N ARG A 105 -8.99 -2.39 0.10
CA ARG A 105 -9.35 -1.17 -0.61
C ARG A 105 -8.77 0.05 0.08
N MET A 106 -8.46 1.09 -0.70
CA MET A 106 -8.03 2.37 -0.17
C MET A 106 -9.26 3.08 0.40
N LEU A 107 -9.29 3.26 1.71
CA LEU A 107 -10.41 3.89 2.41
C LEU A 107 -10.23 5.39 2.52
N ARG A 108 -9.02 5.85 2.85
CA ARG A 108 -8.76 7.26 3.12
C ARG A 108 -7.28 7.58 2.87
N TRP A 109 -7.02 8.75 2.30
CA TRP A 109 -5.66 9.27 2.13
C TRP A 109 -5.23 9.98 3.41
N ARG A 110 -4.16 9.49 4.04
CA ARG A 110 -3.62 10.05 5.27
C ARG A 110 -2.51 11.04 4.95
N ARG A 111 -2.92 12.21 4.43
CA ARG A 111 -1.97 13.27 4.04
C ARG A 111 -1.18 13.83 5.22
N ASP A 112 -1.75 13.71 6.41
CA ASP A 112 -1.19 14.20 7.67
C ASP A 112 -0.18 13.25 8.29
N LYS A 113 -0.08 12.01 7.80
CA LYS A 113 0.73 10.98 8.44
C LYS A 113 2.07 10.81 7.75
N PRO A 114 3.20 11.03 8.46
CA PRO A 114 4.52 10.74 7.90
C PRO A 114 4.69 9.25 7.60
N VAL A 115 5.46 8.93 6.56
CA VAL A 115 5.72 7.54 6.17
C VAL A 115 6.35 6.75 7.32
N ALA A 116 7.23 7.37 8.10
CA ALA A 116 7.88 6.70 9.24
C ALA A 116 6.89 6.23 10.31
N GLU A 117 5.69 6.81 10.34
CA GLU A 117 4.65 6.49 11.32
C GLU A 117 3.60 5.51 10.77
N ALA A 118 3.75 5.03 9.54
CA ALA A 118 2.86 4.01 8.99
C ALA A 118 2.92 2.73 9.84
N ASP A 119 1.90 1.89 9.70
CA ASP A 119 1.80 0.68 10.50
C ASP A 119 2.86 -0.35 10.11
N THR A 120 2.98 -1.37 10.94
CA THR A 120 3.99 -2.42 10.81
C THR A 120 3.33 -3.76 10.52
N LEU A 121 4.14 -4.75 10.10
CA LEU A 121 3.67 -6.12 9.96
C LEU A 121 3.19 -6.67 11.29
N ALA A 122 3.77 -6.24 12.40
CA ALA A 122 3.31 -6.62 13.75
C ALA A 122 1.88 -6.13 14.00
N SER A 123 1.55 -4.90 13.58
CA SER A 123 0.18 -4.37 13.68
C SER A 123 -0.81 -5.28 12.93
N LEU A 124 -0.41 -5.73 11.74
CA LEU A 124 -1.25 -6.60 10.91
C LEU A 124 -1.45 -7.97 11.56
N ARG A 125 -0.39 -8.56 12.08
CA ARG A 125 -0.45 -9.87 12.75
C ARG A 125 -1.26 -9.83 14.04
N ALA A 126 -1.38 -8.67 14.67
CA ALA A 126 -2.18 -8.52 15.88
C ALA A 126 -3.65 -8.90 15.68
N PHE A 127 -4.16 -8.86 14.43
CA PHE A 127 -5.53 -9.28 14.14
C PHE A 127 -5.75 -10.79 14.34
N PHE A 128 -4.69 -11.58 14.41
CA PHE A 128 -4.77 -13.02 14.67
C PHE A 128 -4.78 -13.35 16.17
N LEU A 129 -4.41 -12.41 17.02
CA LEU A 129 -4.27 -12.69 18.46
C LEU A 129 -5.64 -12.71 19.13
N PRO A 130 -5.90 -13.67 20.02
CA PRO A 130 -7.13 -13.67 20.79
C PRO A 130 -7.18 -12.45 21.69
N ARG A 131 -8.39 -11.94 21.88
CA ARG A 131 -8.64 -10.81 22.77
C ARG A 131 -9.03 -11.28 24.15
#